data_2721a0a073cb06c1a97d8d3575c96d58
#
_entry.id   2721a0a073cb06c1a97d8d3575c96d58
#
_cell.length_a   1.000
_cell.length_b   1.000
_cell.length_c   1.000
_cell.angle_alpha   90.00
_cell.angle_beta   90.00
_cell.angle_gamma   90.00
#
_symmetry.space_group_name_H-M   'P 1'
#
loop_
_entity.id
_entity.type
_entity.pdbx_description
1 polymer ?
#
loop_
_entity_poly.entity_id
_entity_poly.type
_entity_poly.pdbx_seq_one_letter_code
_entity_poly.pdbx_strand_id
1 'polypeptide(L)'
;AIIMSQTGGGCRATNYIGFIRRALKKADMEQIPVISLNLAGIESNPGFHLNADLMLRAAVGAEFGDIFMRCVYRMRPYEATPGSVDALHKEWLAKVQKFVSAKHISIPKFRKMCTEIIRDFDAVPVLDIKKPRVGVVGEILVKFSPAGNNHLVELVESEGAEAVVPDLLDFMLYCFYNQIYKAEHLGTSKKTAKISALGIWAIEHILRGSAVKAFEESKHFDAPTSIYKIVSYAEPIVSIGNQTGEGWFLTGEMVELIKEGVPNIVCTQPFGCLPNHVVGKGVIKALRKAYPSSNIVAIDYDPGASE
;
A
#
# COMPACT_ATOMS: atom_id res chain seq x y z
N ALA A 1 -21.09 11.01 2.05
CA ALA A 1 -20.38 10.90 0.76
C ALA A 1 -19.49 9.65 0.74
N ILE A 2 -19.33 9.04 -0.41
CA ILE A 2 -18.34 7.97 -0.65
C ILE A 2 -17.23 8.59 -1.49
N ILE A 3 -15.98 8.30 -1.14
CA ILE A 3 -14.79 8.74 -1.89
C ILE A 3 -14.07 7.51 -2.41
N MET A 4 -13.76 7.48 -3.71
CA MET A 4 -13.06 6.38 -4.34
C MET A 4 -12.02 6.88 -5.34
N SER A 5 -10.86 6.25 -5.39
CA SER A 5 -9.86 6.54 -6.42
C SER A 5 -10.33 6.04 -7.79
N GLN A 6 -9.97 6.79 -8.85
CA GLN A 6 -10.26 6.44 -10.24
C GLN A 6 -8.98 6.60 -11.07
N THR A 7 -8.46 5.48 -11.58
CA THR A 7 -7.12 5.45 -12.19
C THR A 7 -7.10 5.89 -13.64
N GLY A 8 -8.13 5.60 -14.40
CA GLY A 8 -8.17 5.82 -15.87
C GLY A 8 -7.47 4.69 -16.67
N GLY A 9 -7.68 4.69 -17.98
CA GLY A 9 -7.08 3.71 -18.90
C GLY A 9 -7.60 2.28 -18.72
N GLY A 10 -6.74 1.29 -18.95
CA GLY A 10 -7.09 -0.15 -18.94
C GLY A 10 -7.22 -0.78 -17.55
N CYS A 11 -7.11 -0.01 -16.49
CA CYS A 11 -7.28 -0.50 -15.12
C CYS A 11 -8.75 -0.61 -14.74
N ARG A 12 -9.15 -1.73 -14.11
CA ARG A 12 -10.52 -1.97 -13.63
C ARG A 12 -10.99 -0.91 -12.62
N ALA A 13 -10.08 -0.37 -11.80
CA ALA A 13 -10.38 0.68 -10.83
C ALA A 13 -10.95 1.96 -11.45
N THR A 14 -10.79 2.17 -12.76
CA THR A 14 -11.46 3.24 -13.50
C THR A 14 -12.99 3.16 -13.36
N ASN A 15 -13.56 1.96 -13.24
CA ASN A 15 -15.01 1.74 -13.22
C ASN A 15 -15.60 1.54 -11.81
N TYR A 16 -14.81 1.53 -10.74
CA TYR A 16 -15.34 1.37 -9.37
C TYR A 16 -16.37 2.45 -9.01
N ILE A 17 -16.17 3.69 -9.43
CA ILE A 17 -17.13 4.79 -9.27
C ILE A 17 -18.49 4.42 -9.88
N GLY A 18 -18.50 3.88 -11.10
CA GLY A 18 -19.72 3.44 -11.76
C GLY A 18 -20.41 2.27 -11.06
N PHE A 19 -19.64 1.34 -10.49
CA PHE A 19 -20.20 0.23 -9.70
C PHE A 19 -20.82 0.72 -8.40
N ILE A 20 -20.17 1.64 -7.68
CA ILE A 20 -20.70 2.24 -6.45
C ILE A 20 -22.01 2.98 -6.73
N ARG A 21 -22.06 3.81 -7.77
CA ARG A 21 -23.29 4.51 -8.15
C ARG A 21 -24.43 3.56 -8.49
N ARG A 22 -24.13 2.45 -9.19
CA ARG A 22 -25.16 1.41 -9.47
C ARG A 22 -25.61 0.67 -8.22
N ALA A 23 -24.70 0.39 -7.30
CA ALA A 23 -25.04 -0.23 -6.03
C ALA A 23 -25.93 0.68 -5.16
N LEU A 24 -25.60 1.96 -5.07
CA LEU A 24 -26.42 2.96 -4.39
C LEU A 24 -27.82 3.08 -4.99
N LYS A 25 -27.93 3.07 -6.32
CA LYS A 25 -29.21 3.06 -7.01
C LYS A 25 -30.05 1.84 -6.65
N LYS A 26 -29.45 0.65 -6.62
CA LYS A 26 -30.16 -0.58 -6.22
C LYS A 26 -30.57 -0.60 -4.75
N ALA A 27 -29.94 0.20 -3.92
CA ALA A 27 -30.22 0.34 -2.49
C ALA A 27 -31.14 1.53 -2.16
N ASP A 28 -31.69 2.23 -3.19
CA ASP A 28 -32.48 3.45 -3.03
C ASP A 28 -31.75 4.57 -2.28
N MET A 29 -30.43 4.66 -2.47
CA MET A 29 -29.52 5.60 -1.81
C MET A 29 -28.81 6.55 -2.81
N GLU A 30 -29.41 6.87 -3.93
CA GLU A 30 -28.84 7.71 -4.99
C GLU A 30 -28.47 9.13 -4.53
N GLN A 31 -29.06 9.60 -3.42
CA GLN A 31 -28.77 10.90 -2.80
C GLN A 31 -27.38 10.97 -2.18
N ILE A 32 -26.68 9.82 -1.98
CA ILE A 32 -25.33 9.81 -1.44
C ILE A 32 -24.32 10.20 -2.54
N PRO A 33 -23.60 11.33 -2.40
CA PRO A 33 -22.63 11.74 -3.39
C PRO A 33 -21.43 10.78 -3.42
N VAL A 34 -20.99 10.45 -4.65
CA VAL A 34 -19.79 9.64 -4.92
C VAL A 34 -18.73 10.53 -5.56
N ILE A 35 -17.65 10.74 -4.83
CA ILE A 35 -16.54 11.61 -5.21
C ILE A 35 -15.44 10.76 -5.84
N SER A 36 -15.07 11.09 -7.06
CA SER A 36 -13.96 10.50 -7.80
C SER A 36 -12.66 11.21 -7.45
N LEU A 37 -11.72 10.53 -6.83
CA LEU A 37 -10.34 11.00 -6.72
C LEU A 37 -9.56 10.58 -7.97
N ASN A 38 -9.51 11.46 -8.95
CA ASN A 38 -8.78 11.22 -10.20
C ASN A 38 -7.81 12.35 -10.50
N LEU A 39 -6.58 12.00 -10.85
CA LEU A 39 -5.54 12.96 -11.28
C LEU A 39 -5.57 13.19 -12.79
N ALA A 40 -6.31 12.37 -13.52
CA ALA A 40 -6.39 12.43 -15.00
C ALA A 40 -7.51 13.34 -15.51
N GLY A 41 -8.29 13.98 -14.63
CA GLY A 41 -9.40 14.83 -15.02
C GLY A 41 -10.58 14.09 -15.67
N ILE A 42 -10.79 12.81 -15.34
CA ILE A 42 -11.82 11.95 -15.94
C ILE A 42 -13.22 12.44 -15.54
N GLU A 43 -13.36 12.82 -14.27
CA GLU A 43 -14.62 13.38 -13.74
C GLU A 43 -14.35 14.63 -12.92
N SER A 44 -15.29 15.57 -12.94
CA SER A 44 -15.32 16.70 -12.02
C SER A 44 -16.24 16.41 -10.84
N ASN A 45 -15.85 16.88 -9.65
CA ASN A 45 -16.64 16.72 -8.43
C ASN A 45 -17.13 18.09 -7.94
N PRO A 46 -18.29 18.58 -8.38
CA PRO A 46 -18.81 19.89 -7.96
C PRO A 46 -18.89 19.96 -6.43
N GLY A 47 -18.33 21.02 -5.84
CA GLY A 47 -18.34 21.23 -4.39
C GLY A 47 -17.24 20.49 -3.62
N PHE A 48 -16.41 19.66 -4.26
CA PHE A 48 -15.25 19.02 -3.64
C PHE A 48 -13.94 19.51 -4.27
N HIS A 49 -13.05 20.05 -3.43
CA HIS A 49 -11.75 20.55 -3.87
C HIS A 49 -10.63 19.95 -3.03
N LEU A 50 -9.68 19.29 -3.68
CA LEU A 50 -8.42 18.88 -3.06
C LEU A 50 -7.52 20.11 -2.90
N ASN A 51 -7.43 20.63 -1.69
CA ASN A 51 -6.49 21.68 -1.35
C ASN A 51 -5.18 21.11 -0.76
N ALA A 52 -4.15 21.95 -0.65
CA ALA A 52 -2.84 21.52 -0.15
C ALA A 52 -2.88 21.00 1.30
N ASP A 53 -3.74 21.54 2.16
CA ASP A 53 -3.90 21.09 3.54
C ASP A 53 -4.50 19.67 3.58
N LEU A 54 -5.55 19.40 2.78
CA LEU A 54 -6.15 18.08 2.69
C LEU A 54 -5.18 17.04 2.11
N MET A 55 -4.41 17.42 1.08
CA MET A 55 -3.36 16.56 0.52
C MET A 55 -2.26 16.23 1.55
N LEU A 56 -1.82 17.22 2.33
CA LEU A 56 -0.85 17.00 3.40
C LEU A 56 -1.41 16.05 4.48
N ARG A 57 -2.67 16.24 4.89
CA ARG A 57 -3.33 15.36 5.86
C ARG A 57 -3.47 13.93 5.35
N ALA A 58 -3.81 13.77 4.07
CA ALA A 58 -3.89 12.46 3.43
C ALA A 58 -2.52 11.77 3.40
N ALA A 59 -1.46 12.48 3.04
CA ALA A 59 -0.09 11.94 3.02
C ALA A 59 0.41 11.56 4.43
N VAL A 60 0.19 12.43 5.43
CA VAL A 60 0.52 12.17 6.84
C VAL A 60 -0.30 10.99 7.39
N GLY A 61 -1.59 10.93 7.04
CA GLY A 61 -2.45 9.82 7.43
C GLY A 61 -2.04 8.48 6.81
N ALA A 62 -1.63 8.49 5.54
CA ALA A 62 -1.12 7.30 4.86
C ALA A 62 0.18 6.79 5.50
N GLU A 63 1.14 7.69 5.82
CA GLU A 63 2.37 7.30 6.52
C GLU A 63 2.10 6.69 7.89
N PHE A 64 1.20 7.26 8.69
CA PHE A 64 0.80 6.63 9.95
C PHE A 64 0.13 5.28 9.73
N GLY A 65 -0.67 5.14 8.68
CA GLY A 65 -1.30 3.87 8.30
C GLY A 65 -0.26 2.80 7.97
N ASP A 66 0.75 3.14 7.16
CA ASP A 66 1.84 2.25 6.79
C ASP A 66 2.68 1.85 8.01
N ILE A 67 3.01 2.80 8.90
CA ILE A 67 3.73 2.52 10.16
C ILE A 67 2.91 1.56 11.04
N PHE A 68 1.61 1.81 11.23
CA PHE A 68 0.77 0.91 12.03
C PHE A 68 0.67 -0.47 11.42
N MET A 69 0.45 -0.56 10.11
CA MET A 69 0.36 -1.84 9.42
C MET A 69 1.65 -2.65 9.59
N ARG A 70 2.81 -2.04 9.37
CA ARG A 70 4.12 -2.65 9.56
C ARG A 70 4.33 -3.11 11.00
N CYS A 71 4.06 -2.25 11.97
CA CYS A 71 4.27 -2.56 13.38
C CYS A 71 3.29 -3.62 13.89
N VAL A 72 2.01 -3.48 13.61
CA VAL A 72 0.97 -4.38 14.11
C VAL A 72 1.11 -5.78 13.52
N TYR A 73 1.24 -5.90 12.20
CA TYR A 73 1.33 -7.22 11.55
C TYR A 73 2.62 -7.97 11.91
N ARG A 74 3.70 -7.22 12.18
CA ARG A 74 4.96 -7.80 12.64
C ARG A 74 4.91 -8.26 14.09
N MET A 75 4.29 -7.49 15.01
CA MET A 75 4.37 -7.76 16.44
C MET A 75 3.25 -8.67 16.96
N ARG A 76 2.02 -8.52 16.43
CA ARG A 76 0.84 -9.25 16.91
C ARG A 76 1.00 -10.79 16.90
N PRO A 77 1.57 -11.42 15.86
CA PRO A 77 1.77 -12.86 15.86
C PRO A 77 2.73 -13.37 16.93
N TYR A 78 3.56 -12.50 17.51
CA TYR A 78 4.62 -12.85 18.46
C TYR A 78 4.41 -12.29 19.86
N GLU A 79 3.39 -11.48 20.11
CA GLU A 79 3.16 -10.82 21.39
C GLU A 79 3.12 -11.84 22.57
N ALA A 80 3.85 -11.53 23.64
CA ALA A 80 3.88 -12.38 24.84
C ALA A 80 2.58 -12.32 25.65
N THR A 81 1.88 -11.18 25.57
CA THR A 81 0.56 -10.98 26.21
C THR A 81 -0.47 -10.75 25.10
N PRO A 82 -1.39 -11.71 24.87
CA PRO A 82 -2.40 -11.59 23.83
C PRO A 82 -3.22 -10.29 23.92
N GLY A 83 -3.33 -9.57 22.80
CA GLY A 83 -4.07 -8.30 22.69
C GLY A 83 -3.29 -7.06 23.11
N SER A 84 -2.03 -7.18 23.56
CA SER A 84 -1.20 -6.03 23.94
C SER A 84 -0.89 -5.12 22.74
N VAL A 85 -0.64 -5.70 21.58
CA VAL A 85 -0.37 -4.97 20.31
C VAL A 85 -1.62 -4.21 19.85
N ASP A 86 -2.77 -4.85 19.88
CA ASP A 86 -4.04 -4.20 19.48
C ASP A 86 -4.44 -3.08 20.47
N ALA A 87 -4.18 -3.25 21.76
CA ALA A 87 -4.41 -2.22 22.77
C ALA A 87 -3.52 -1.00 22.52
N LEU A 88 -2.22 -1.21 22.25
CA LEU A 88 -1.26 -0.16 21.92
C LEU A 88 -1.64 0.55 20.62
N HIS A 89 -2.05 -0.22 19.60
CA HIS A 89 -2.55 0.34 18.33
C HIS A 89 -3.74 1.27 18.55
N LYS A 90 -4.74 0.81 19.32
CA LYS A 90 -5.93 1.61 19.63
C LYS A 90 -5.58 2.92 20.34
N GLU A 91 -4.64 2.89 21.28
CA GLU A 91 -4.17 4.08 21.98
C GLU A 91 -3.51 5.08 21.03
N TRP A 92 -2.57 4.62 20.20
CA TRP A 92 -1.90 5.47 19.23
C TRP A 92 -2.81 5.96 18.13
N LEU A 93 -3.74 5.13 17.65
CA LEU A 93 -4.73 5.55 16.65
C LEU A 93 -5.56 6.74 17.14
N ALA A 94 -6.00 6.75 18.40
CA ALA A 94 -6.71 7.88 18.97
C ALA A 94 -5.86 9.17 19.02
N LYS A 95 -4.55 9.05 19.34
CA LYS A 95 -3.61 10.18 19.31
C LYS A 95 -3.39 10.71 17.89
N VAL A 96 -3.24 9.81 16.91
CA VAL A 96 -3.07 10.13 15.50
C VAL A 96 -4.32 10.80 14.91
N GLN A 97 -5.51 10.26 15.18
CA GLN A 97 -6.78 10.88 14.76
C GLN A 97 -6.91 12.32 15.27
N LYS A 98 -6.59 12.54 16.55
CA LYS A 98 -6.58 13.90 17.12
C LYS A 98 -5.54 14.82 16.45
N PHE A 99 -4.37 14.28 16.12
CA PHE A 99 -3.32 15.04 15.44
C PHE A 99 -3.72 15.43 14.02
N VAL A 100 -4.21 14.47 13.21
CA VAL A 100 -4.61 14.69 11.82
C VAL A 100 -5.82 15.61 11.72
N SER A 101 -6.72 15.60 12.71
CA SER A 101 -7.90 16.48 12.79
C SER A 101 -7.59 17.88 13.35
N ALA A 102 -6.37 18.15 13.82
CA ALA A 102 -6.00 19.45 14.36
C ALA A 102 -6.06 20.56 13.30
N LYS A 103 -6.23 21.82 13.74
CA LYS A 103 -6.32 22.97 12.82
C LYS A 103 -5.10 23.10 11.89
N HIS A 104 -3.89 22.76 12.39
CA HIS A 104 -2.64 22.79 11.63
C HIS A 104 -1.82 21.53 11.88
N ILE A 105 -1.23 20.99 10.82
CA ILE A 105 -0.28 19.87 10.88
C ILE A 105 1.12 20.43 11.17
N SER A 106 1.73 19.96 12.24
CA SER A 106 3.12 20.29 12.60
C SER A 106 4.03 19.14 12.14
N ILE A 107 4.86 19.38 11.13
CA ILE A 107 5.82 18.37 10.62
C ILE A 107 6.82 17.90 11.69
N PRO A 108 7.41 18.77 12.53
CA PRO A 108 8.27 18.28 13.62
C PRO A 108 7.53 17.37 14.60
N LYS A 109 6.28 17.69 14.96
CA LYS A 109 5.46 16.85 15.84
C LYS A 109 5.09 15.52 15.16
N PHE A 110 4.72 15.57 13.88
CA PHE A 110 4.48 14.38 13.08
C PHE A 110 5.66 13.41 13.11
N ARG A 111 6.87 13.91 12.78
CA ARG A 111 8.10 13.12 12.79
C ARG A 111 8.41 12.50 14.16
N LYS A 112 8.21 13.29 15.22
CA LYS A 112 8.36 12.80 16.58
C LYS A 112 7.39 11.64 16.87
N MET A 113 6.13 11.80 16.50
CA MET A 113 5.11 10.76 16.68
C MET A 113 5.45 9.47 15.91
N CYS A 114 5.93 9.56 14.65
CA CYS A 114 6.37 8.38 13.90
C CYS A 114 7.46 7.61 14.66
N THR A 115 8.47 8.31 15.16
CA THR A 115 9.55 7.70 15.95
C THR A 115 9.03 7.08 17.25
N GLU A 116 8.14 7.75 17.96
CA GLU A 116 7.57 7.27 19.22
C GLU A 116 6.71 6.02 19.00
N ILE A 117 5.86 6.00 17.97
CA ILE A 117 5.06 4.81 17.61
C ILE A 117 5.97 3.61 17.39
N ILE A 118 6.97 3.73 16.54
CA ILE A 118 7.86 2.62 16.19
C ILE A 118 8.59 2.10 17.44
N ARG A 119 9.10 2.99 18.29
CA ARG A 119 9.78 2.60 19.54
C ARG A 119 8.86 1.92 20.54
N ASP A 120 7.62 2.41 20.68
CA ASP A 120 6.65 1.81 21.59
C ASP A 120 6.28 0.39 21.13
N PHE A 121 6.09 0.17 19.82
CA PHE A 121 5.84 -1.17 19.28
C PHE A 121 7.09 -2.07 19.39
N ASP A 122 8.29 -1.55 19.13
CA ASP A 122 9.55 -2.32 19.26
C ASP A 122 9.82 -2.76 20.70
N ALA A 123 9.26 -2.05 21.69
CA ALA A 123 9.37 -2.37 23.10
C ALA A 123 8.34 -3.41 23.61
N VAL A 124 7.35 -3.81 22.78
CA VAL A 124 6.37 -4.82 23.16
C VAL A 124 7.07 -6.16 23.40
N PRO A 125 6.85 -6.81 24.55
CA PRO A 125 7.42 -8.13 24.81
C PRO A 125 6.93 -9.18 23.81
N VAL A 126 7.85 -9.93 23.22
CA VAL A 126 7.55 -10.98 22.24
C VAL A 126 8.06 -12.34 22.69
N LEU A 127 7.40 -13.39 22.21
CA LEU A 127 7.84 -14.77 22.37
C LEU A 127 9.01 -15.06 21.40
N ASP A 128 9.99 -15.82 21.83
CA ASP A 128 11.10 -16.30 20.98
C ASP A 128 10.64 -17.51 20.15
N ILE A 129 9.77 -17.26 19.18
CA ILE A 129 9.25 -18.26 18.24
C ILE A 129 9.45 -17.79 16.80
N LYS A 130 9.51 -18.72 15.88
CA LYS A 130 9.58 -18.44 14.45
C LYS A 130 8.29 -18.87 13.79
N LYS A 131 7.72 -17.98 12.98
CA LYS A 131 6.53 -18.26 12.15
C LYS A 131 6.87 -18.13 10.66
N PRO A 132 6.19 -18.88 9.79
CA PRO A 132 6.26 -18.63 8.36
C PRO A 132 5.82 -17.19 8.06
N ARG A 133 6.55 -16.50 7.19
CA ARG A 133 6.18 -15.16 6.73
C ARG A 133 5.48 -15.25 5.38
N VAL A 134 4.37 -14.57 5.23
CA VAL A 134 3.53 -14.56 4.03
C VAL A 134 3.35 -13.13 3.54
N GLY A 135 3.91 -12.83 2.37
CA GLY A 135 3.74 -11.53 1.71
C GLY A 135 2.36 -11.44 1.06
N VAL A 136 1.69 -10.30 1.24
CA VAL A 136 0.41 -10.00 0.60
C VAL A 136 0.60 -8.83 -0.36
N VAL A 137 0.51 -9.10 -1.65
CA VAL A 137 0.64 -8.11 -2.73
C VAL A 137 -0.59 -8.16 -3.64
N GLY A 138 -0.71 -7.25 -4.58
CA GLY A 138 -1.78 -7.31 -5.58
C GLY A 138 -2.48 -5.99 -5.83
N GLU A 139 -3.74 -6.06 -6.25
CA GLU A 139 -4.55 -4.89 -6.55
C GLU A 139 -4.82 -4.08 -5.28
N ILE A 140 -4.63 -2.76 -5.37
CA ILE A 140 -4.57 -1.86 -4.20
C ILE A 140 -5.82 -1.94 -3.32
N LEU A 141 -7.03 -1.92 -3.90
CA LEU A 141 -8.26 -2.02 -3.10
C LEU A 141 -8.36 -3.38 -2.40
N VAL A 142 -8.12 -4.47 -3.12
CA VAL A 142 -8.19 -5.83 -2.56
C VAL A 142 -7.07 -6.06 -1.54
N LYS A 143 -5.84 -5.57 -1.81
CA LYS A 143 -4.70 -5.69 -0.89
C LYS A 143 -4.98 -5.05 0.48
N PHE A 144 -5.57 -3.85 0.51
CA PHE A 144 -5.74 -3.07 1.72
C PHE A 144 -7.15 -3.10 2.33
N SER A 145 -8.13 -3.75 1.70
CA SER A 145 -9.50 -3.82 2.21
C SER A 145 -9.81 -5.20 2.80
N PRO A 146 -9.93 -5.36 4.12
CA PRO A 146 -10.30 -6.65 4.72
C PRO A 146 -11.64 -7.19 4.20
N ALA A 147 -12.61 -6.31 3.96
CA ALA A 147 -13.89 -6.70 3.36
C ALA A 147 -13.76 -7.14 1.89
N GLY A 148 -12.73 -6.64 1.17
CA GLY A 148 -12.46 -6.99 -0.22
C GLY A 148 -11.62 -8.26 -0.40
N ASN A 149 -10.89 -8.68 0.64
CA ASN A 149 -10.00 -9.84 0.61
C ASN A 149 -10.35 -10.92 1.65
N ASN A 150 -11.59 -10.90 2.15
CA ASN A 150 -12.08 -11.89 3.13
C ASN A 150 -11.18 -11.99 4.38
N HIS A 151 -10.72 -10.84 4.90
CA HIS A 151 -9.87 -10.77 6.09
C HIS A 151 -8.57 -11.59 5.97
N LEU A 152 -7.89 -11.49 4.83
CA LEU A 152 -6.74 -12.32 4.49
C LEU A 152 -5.61 -12.26 5.55
N VAL A 153 -5.32 -11.08 6.13
CA VAL A 153 -4.28 -10.96 7.15
C VAL A 153 -4.65 -11.75 8.39
N GLU A 154 -5.89 -11.61 8.85
CA GLU A 154 -6.42 -12.35 10.00
C GLU A 154 -6.42 -13.86 9.73
N LEU A 155 -6.73 -14.28 8.50
CA LEU A 155 -6.64 -15.68 8.11
C LEU A 155 -5.20 -16.20 8.19
N VAL A 156 -4.23 -15.47 7.62
CA VAL A 156 -2.81 -15.83 7.67
C VAL A 156 -2.32 -15.96 9.12
N GLU A 157 -2.71 -15.03 9.99
CA GLU A 157 -2.34 -15.07 11.41
C GLU A 157 -3.01 -16.23 12.16
N SER A 158 -4.28 -16.52 11.86
CA SER A 158 -5.00 -17.65 12.48
C SER A 158 -4.41 -19.03 12.09
N GLU A 159 -3.79 -19.12 10.90
CA GLU A 159 -3.06 -20.31 10.45
C GLU A 159 -1.61 -20.36 11.02
N GLY A 160 -1.27 -19.45 11.94
CA GLY A 160 0.00 -19.46 12.65
C GLY A 160 1.17 -18.82 11.88
N ALA A 161 0.92 -18.01 10.87
CA ALA A 161 1.92 -17.30 10.09
C ALA A 161 1.98 -15.79 10.43
N GLU A 162 2.97 -15.08 9.91
CA GLU A 162 3.10 -13.61 9.94
C GLU A 162 2.72 -13.06 8.56
N ALA A 163 1.79 -12.11 8.50
CA ALA A 163 1.49 -11.40 7.28
C ALA A 163 2.44 -10.21 7.08
N VAL A 164 2.97 -10.06 5.87
CA VAL A 164 3.83 -8.93 5.46
C VAL A 164 3.18 -8.22 4.28
N VAL A 165 2.74 -6.98 4.50
CA VAL A 165 2.03 -6.18 3.49
C VAL A 165 2.88 -4.95 3.16
N PRO A 166 3.36 -4.80 1.92
CA PRO A 166 4.08 -3.59 1.49
C PRO A 166 3.23 -2.32 1.61
N ASP A 167 3.88 -1.20 1.84
CA ASP A 167 3.27 0.08 2.19
C ASP A 167 2.40 0.68 1.06
N LEU A 168 1.38 1.44 1.44
CA LEU A 168 0.53 2.19 0.49
C LEU A 168 1.29 3.35 -0.16
N LEU A 169 2.16 4.04 0.58
CA LEU A 169 2.95 5.15 0.03
C LEU A 169 3.93 4.70 -1.05
N ASP A 170 4.36 3.44 -1.08
CA ASP A 170 5.20 2.90 -2.16
C ASP A 170 4.47 2.92 -3.50
N PHE A 171 3.15 2.70 -3.50
CA PHE A 171 2.33 2.87 -4.70
C PHE A 171 2.27 4.33 -5.16
N MET A 172 2.29 5.29 -4.25
CA MET A 172 2.38 6.72 -4.61
C MET A 172 3.75 7.04 -5.22
N LEU A 173 4.84 6.51 -4.67
CA LEU A 173 6.19 6.63 -5.21
C LEU A 173 6.28 6.02 -6.62
N TYR A 174 5.68 4.85 -6.84
CA TYR A 174 5.53 4.25 -8.16
C TYR A 174 4.83 5.17 -9.16
N CYS A 175 3.72 5.80 -8.77
CA CYS A 175 3.00 6.73 -9.63
C CYS A 175 3.88 7.93 -10.04
N PHE A 176 4.69 8.47 -9.14
CA PHE A 176 5.65 9.53 -9.44
C PHE A 176 6.79 9.04 -10.32
N TYR A 177 7.35 7.87 -10.04
CA TYR A 177 8.42 7.30 -10.87
C TYR A 177 7.96 7.07 -12.33
N ASN A 178 6.74 6.63 -12.53
CA ASN A 178 6.17 6.46 -13.87
C ASN A 178 6.17 7.75 -14.70
N GLN A 179 6.01 8.93 -14.09
CA GLN A 179 6.08 10.21 -14.80
C GLN A 179 7.52 10.53 -15.26
N ILE A 180 8.52 10.13 -14.47
CA ILE A 180 9.94 10.27 -14.82
C ILE A 180 10.25 9.36 -16.02
N TYR A 181 9.89 8.09 -15.93
CA TYR A 181 10.07 7.12 -17.00
C TYR A 181 9.41 7.56 -18.32
N LYS A 182 8.16 8.06 -18.25
CA LYS A 182 7.42 8.56 -19.42
C LYS A 182 8.10 9.76 -20.07
N ALA A 183 8.70 10.65 -19.28
CA ALA A 183 9.42 11.81 -19.83
C ALA A 183 10.72 11.37 -20.54
N GLU A 184 11.40 10.35 -20.05
CA GLU A 184 12.64 9.82 -20.60
C GLU A 184 12.43 8.98 -21.87
N HIS A 185 11.38 8.14 -21.87
CA HIS A 185 11.17 7.13 -22.90
C HIS A 185 10.02 7.42 -23.87
N LEU A 186 9.02 8.19 -23.45
CA LEU A 186 7.81 8.46 -24.24
C LEU A 186 7.66 9.94 -24.61
N GLY A 187 8.63 10.77 -24.31
CA GLY A 187 8.64 12.19 -24.70
C GLY A 187 7.58 13.04 -24.01
N THR A 188 7.09 12.63 -22.83
CA THR A 188 6.13 13.43 -22.06
C THR A 188 6.82 14.63 -21.36
N SER A 189 6.06 15.44 -20.63
CA SER A 189 6.52 16.69 -20.04
C SER A 189 7.69 16.51 -19.05
N LYS A 190 8.86 17.05 -19.38
CA LYS A 190 10.02 17.12 -18.47
C LYS A 190 9.73 17.92 -17.19
N LYS A 191 8.78 18.88 -17.23
CA LYS A 191 8.34 19.62 -16.05
C LYS A 191 7.62 18.70 -15.07
N THR A 192 6.73 17.85 -15.56
CA THR A 192 6.02 16.85 -14.74
C THR A 192 7.01 15.88 -14.12
N ALA A 193 8.02 15.41 -14.87
CA ALA A 193 9.05 14.54 -14.33
C ALA A 193 9.84 15.19 -13.17
N LYS A 194 10.22 16.47 -13.30
CA LYS A 194 10.91 17.21 -12.23
C LYS A 194 10.04 17.37 -10.98
N ILE A 195 8.75 17.68 -11.15
CA ILE A 195 7.80 17.75 -10.04
C ILE A 195 7.66 16.38 -9.36
N SER A 196 7.60 15.31 -10.14
CA SER A 196 7.51 13.95 -9.61
C SER A 196 8.78 13.52 -8.87
N ALA A 197 9.96 13.87 -9.37
CA ALA A 197 11.21 13.64 -8.65
C ALA A 197 11.26 14.39 -7.31
N LEU A 198 10.78 15.64 -7.27
CA LEU A 198 10.62 16.38 -6.02
C LEU A 198 9.60 15.71 -5.09
N GLY A 199 8.52 15.16 -5.64
CA GLY A 199 7.52 14.39 -4.87
C GLY A 199 8.11 13.14 -4.23
N ILE A 200 8.89 12.36 -4.97
CA ILE A 200 9.63 11.20 -4.44
C ILE A 200 10.53 11.65 -3.29
N TRP A 201 11.38 12.64 -3.53
CA TRP A 201 12.27 13.17 -2.52
C TRP A 201 11.52 13.62 -1.26
N ALA A 202 10.40 14.33 -1.42
CA ALA A 202 9.61 14.82 -0.29
C ALA A 202 8.99 13.67 0.53
N ILE A 203 8.50 12.63 -0.12
CA ILE A 203 7.96 11.44 0.57
C ILE A 203 9.10 10.72 1.30
N GLU A 204 10.18 10.37 0.62
CA GLU A 204 11.25 9.57 1.22
C GLU A 204 12.00 10.33 2.35
N HIS A 205 12.18 11.66 2.25
CA HIS A 205 13.00 12.42 3.21
C HIS A 205 12.18 13.25 4.19
N ILE A 206 11.04 13.83 3.78
CA ILE A 206 10.22 14.68 4.66
C ILE A 206 9.19 13.85 5.42
N LEU A 207 8.44 12.99 4.75
CA LEU A 207 7.44 12.15 5.41
C LEU A 207 8.09 10.95 6.10
N ARG A 208 8.74 10.07 5.36
CA ARG A 208 9.30 8.80 5.85
C ARG A 208 10.62 8.92 6.59
N GLY A 209 11.42 9.96 6.39
CA GLY A 209 12.80 10.00 6.87
C GLY A 209 12.99 9.74 8.37
N SER A 210 12.05 10.15 9.22
CA SER A 210 12.10 9.85 10.66
C SER A 210 11.66 8.43 11.00
N ALA A 211 10.70 7.89 10.26
CA ALA A 211 10.24 6.52 10.41
C ALA A 211 11.31 5.53 9.92
N VAL A 212 11.89 5.76 8.74
CA VAL A 212 13.01 4.96 8.21
C VAL A 212 14.12 4.83 9.24
N LYS A 213 14.60 5.97 9.78
CA LYS A 213 15.63 5.95 10.81
C LYS A 213 15.21 5.18 12.06
N ALA A 214 13.96 5.32 12.52
CA ALA A 214 13.47 4.60 13.68
C ALA A 214 13.35 3.08 13.42
N PHE A 215 12.95 2.68 12.21
CA PHE A 215 12.95 1.27 11.78
C PHE A 215 14.37 0.70 11.71
N GLU A 216 15.34 1.44 11.15
CA GLU A 216 16.75 1.02 11.11
C GLU A 216 17.36 0.84 12.51
N GLU A 217 16.92 1.63 13.51
CA GLU A 217 17.36 1.54 14.90
C GLU A 217 16.61 0.46 15.71
N SER A 218 15.52 -0.10 15.16
CA SER A 218 14.66 -1.08 15.85
C SER A 218 15.24 -2.49 15.83
N LYS A 219 14.72 -3.35 16.70
CA LYS A 219 15.12 -4.78 16.80
C LYS A 219 14.24 -5.69 15.96
N HIS A 220 13.01 -5.28 15.69
CA HIS A 220 11.98 -6.16 15.16
C HIS A 220 11.51 -5.79 13.75
N PHE A 221 11.85 -4.59 13.25
CA PHE A 221 11.32 -4.08 12.00
C PHE A 221 12.39 -3.84 10.95
N ASP A 222 12.03 -4.05 9.69
CA ASP A 222 12.81 -3.64 8.53
C ASP A 222 12.33 -2.27 8.02
N ALA A 223 13.26 -1.42 7.59
CA ALA A 223 12.94 -0.11 7.01
C ALA A 223 12.35 -0.26 5.60
N PRO A 224 11.43 0.64 5.17
CA PRO A 224 10.91 0.66 3.80
C PRO A 224 12.02 0.79 2.76
N THR A 225 11.89 0.07 1.66
CA THR A 225 12.84 0.11 0.54
C THR A 225 12.58 1.33 -0.35
N SER A 226 13.64 2.01 -0.83
CA SER A 226 13.51 3.11 -1.79
C SER A 226 12.91 2.64 -3.12
N ILE A 227 12.07 3.47 -3.74
CA ILE A 227 11.44 3.16 -5.03
C ILE A 227 12.46 2.82 -6.12
N TYR A 228 13.61 3.47 -6.13
CA TYR A 228 14.68 3.20 -7.10
C TYR A 228 15.26 1.79 -6.96
N LYS A 229 15.30 1.26 -5.74
CA LYS A 229 15.72 -0.12 -5.47
C LYS A 229 14.65 -1.11 -5.94
N ILE A 230 13.37 -0.81 -5.71
CA ILE A 230 12.23 -1.62 -6.22
C ILE A 230 12.25 -1.68 -7.76
N VAL A 231 12.55 -0.56 -8.43
CA VAL A 231 12.77 -0.54 -9.89
C VAL A 231 13.84 -1.56 -10.29
N SER A 232 15.00 -1.54 -9.64
CA SER A 232 16.09 -2.46 -9.94
C SER A 232 15.75 -3.94 -9.69
N TYR A 233 14.77 -4.20 -8.84
CA TYR A 233 14.25 -5.54 -8.59
C TYR A 233 13.27 -6.00 -9.68
N ALA A 234 12.47 -5.09 -10.22
CA ALA A 234 11.49 -5.40 -11.25
C ALA A 234 12.13 -5.60 -12.64
N GLU A 235 13.08 -4.75 -13.02
CA GLU A 235 13.72 -4.71 -14.36
C GLU A 235 14.16 -6.07 -14.92
N PRO A 236 14.79 -6.97 -14.14
CA PRO A 236 15.22 -8.28 -14.66
C PRO A 236 14.07 -9.22 -14.99
N ILE A 237 12.86 -8.96 -14.49
CA ILE A 237 11.69 -9.85 -14.61
C ILE A 237 10.68 -9.28 -15.60
N VAL A 238 10.40 -7.98 -15.52
CA VAL A 238 9.37 -7.31 -16.32
C VAL A 238 9.82 -5.92 -16.76
N SER A 239 9.41 -5.50 -17.95
CA SER A 239 9.72 -4.15 -18.43
C SER A 239 9.04 -3.09 -17.56
N ILE A 240 9.79 -2.05 -17.16
CA ILE A 240 9.28 -0.86 -16.44
C ILE A 240 8.25 -0.07 -17.27
N GLY A 241 8.16 -0.33 -18.58
CA GLY A 241 7.10 0.16 -19.45
C GLY A 241 5.70 -0.37 -19.16
N ASN A 242 5.56 -1.44 -18.36
CA ASN A 242 4.26 -1.94 -17.88
C ASN A 242 3.74 -1.06 -16.75
N GLN A 243 3.03 0.02 -17.06
CA GLN A 243 2.65 1.08 -16.12
C GLN A 243 1.14 1.20 -15.87
N THR A 244 0.34 0.26 -16.36
CA THR A 244 -1.11 0.28 -16.16
C THR A 244 -1.46 -0.38 -14.82
N GLY A 245 -2.31 0.28 -14.03
CA GLY A 245 -2.63 -0.18 -12.66
C GLY A 245 -1.38 -0.20 -11.79
N GLU A 246 -1.15 -1.30 -11.09
CA GLU A 246 0.04 -1.55 -10.26
C GLU A 246 1.31 -1.75 -11.11
N GLY A 247 1.13 -2.16 -12.36
CA GLY A 247 2.19 -2.26 -13.35
C GLY A 247 3.42 -3.05 -12.85
N TRP A 248 4.61 -2.65 -13.31
CA TRP A 248 5.89 -3.27 -12.94
C TRP A 248 6.13 -3.31 -11.41
N PHE A 249 5.51 -2.38 -10.69
CA PHE A 249 5.68 -2.23 -9.25
C PHE A 249 5.23 -3.49 -8.49
N LEU A 250 4.11 -4.10 -8.87
CA LEU A 250 3.64 -5.37 -8.28
C LEU A 250 4.69 -6.50 -8.40
N THR A 251 5.35 -6.59 -9.55
CA THR A 251 6.47 -7.54 -9.72
C THR A 251 7.66 -7.17 -8.83
N GLY A 252 7.95 -5.87 -8.71
CA GLY A 252 9.01 -5.35 -7.85
C GLY A 252 8.77 -5.66 -6.37
N GLU A 253 7.54 -5.46 -5.86
CA GLU A 253 7.15 -5.83 -4.49
C GLU A 253 7.35 -7.34 -4.22
N MET A 254 7.00 -8.21 -5.16
CA MET A 254 7.23 -9.65 -4.99
C MET A 254 8.72 -9.99 -4.89
N VAL A 255 9.57 -9.35 -5.70
CA VAL A 255 11.03 -9.56 -5.62
C VAL A 255 11.60 -8.98 -4.33
N GLU A 256 11.15 -7.82 -3.90
CA GLU A 256 11.51 -7.21 -2.62
C GLU A 256 11.25 -8.18 -1.46
N LEU A 257 10.01 -8.66 -1.33
CA LEU A 257 9.61 -9.63 -0.30
C LEU A 257 10.49 -10.88 -0.30
N ILE A 258 10.75 -11.47 -1.46
CA ILE A 258 11.65 -12.64 -1.57
C ILE A 258 13.05 -12.33 -1.04
N LYS A 259 13.61 -11.16 -1.38
CA LYS A 259 14.94 -10.72 -0.94
C LYS A 259 14.99 -10.39 0.56
N GLU A 260 13.86 -10.01 1.16
CA GLU A 260 13.70 -9.77 2.59
C GLU A 260 13.37 -11.04 3.38
N GLY A 261 13.45 -12.22 2.74
CA GLY A 261 13.21 -13.51 3.39
C GLY A 261 11.73 -13.84 3.59
N VAL A 262 10.85 -13.27 2.75
CA VAL A 262 9.41 -13.57 2.69
C VAL A 262 9.09 -14.28 1.37
N PRO A 263 9.46 -15.56 1.22
CA PRO A 263 9.33 -16.27 -0.05
C PRO A 263 7.90 -16.76 -0.34
N ASN A 264 7.02 -16.82 0.66
CA ASN A 264 5.62 -17.18 0.48
C ASN A 264 4.81 -15.93 0.16
N ILE A 265 4.16 -15.87 -0.98
CA ILE A 265 3.47 -14.68 -1.45
C ILE A 265 2.06 -15.02 -1.94
N VAL A 266 1.09 -14.28 -1.45
CA VAL A 266 -0.28 -14.26 -1.96
C VAL A 266 -0.46 -12.98 -2.79
N CYS A 267 -0.68 -13.15 -4.09
CA CYS A 267 -0.99 -12.06 -5.01
C CYS A 267 -2.51 -11.95 -5.15
N THR A 268 -3.09 -10.95 -4.52
CA THR A 268 -4.55 -10.73 -4.44
C THR A 268 -5.04 -9.85 -5.58
N GLN A 269 -6.15 -10.22 -6.20
CA GLN A 269 -6.71 -9.41 -7.29
C GLN A 269 -8.22 -9.64 -7.42
N PRO A 270 -8.98 -8.65 -7.92
CA PRO A 270 -10.35 -8.93 -8.34
C PRO A 270 -10.35 -9.75 -9.63
N PHE A 271 -11.32 -10.63 -9.80
CA PHE A 271 -11.47 -11.38 -11.05
C PHE A 271 -11.47 -10.44 -12.27
N GLY A 272 -10.71 -10.79 -13.29
CA GLY A 272 -10.59 -10.02 -14.52
C GLY A 272 -9.78 -8.72 -14.41
N CYS A 273 -8.92 -8.55 -13.40
CA CYS A 273 -8.00 -7.43 -13.30
C CYS A 273 -6.86 -7.57 -14.32
N LEU A 274 -6.95 -6.86 -15.45
CA LEU A 274 -5.96 -6.95 -16.54
C LEU A 274 -4.52 -6.68 -16.09
N PRO A 275 -4.20 -5.57 -15.38
CA PRO A 275 -2.83 -5.31 -14.95
C PRO A 275 -2.25 -6.45 -14.11
N ASN A 276 -3.00 -6.94 -13.13
CA ASN A 276 -2.53 -7.99 -12.24
C ASN A 276 -2.41 -9.36 -12.93
N HIS A 277 -3.22 -9.63 -13.96
CA HIS A 277 -3.03 -10.82 -14.78
C HIS A 277 -1.70 -10.78 -15.54
N VAL A 278 -1.25 -9.60 -16.00
CA VAL A 278 0.01 -9.45 -16.74
C VAL A 278 1.22 -9.44 -15.80
N VAL A 279 1.25 -8.54 -14.80
CA VAL A 279 2.44 -8.25 -13.97
C VAL A 279 2.41 -8.93 -12.60
N GLY A 280 1.30 -9.54 -12.22
CA GLY A 280 1.17 -10.38 -11.03
C GLY A 280 1.18 -11.85 -11.43
N LYS A 281 0.06 -12.37 -11.92
CA LYS A 281 -0.12 -13.79 -12.28
C LYS A 281 0.79 -14.24 -13.44
N GLY A 282 0.93 -13.39 -14.48
CA GLY A 282 1.71 -13.71 -15.67
C GLY A 282 3.21 -13.84 -15.45
N VAL A 283 3.78 -13.18 -14.42
CA VAL A 283 5.22 -13.24 -14.11
C VAL A 283 5.60 -14.36 -13.14
N ILE A 284 4.63 -15.07 -12.52
CA ILE A 284 4.91 -16.09 -11.49
C ILE A 284 5.89 -17.15 -11.98
N LYS A 285 5.75 -17.61 -13.23
CA LYS A 285 6.68 -18.60 -13.80
C LYS A 285 8.11 -18.05 -13.91
N ALA A 286 8.27 -16.79 -14.30
CA ALA A 286 9.58 -16.14 -14.39
C ALA A 286 10.19 -15.94 -12.99
N LEU A 287 9.39 -15.51 -12.01
CA LEU A 287 9.81 -15.36 -10.62
C LEU A 287 10.26 -16.69 -10.01
N ARG A 288 9.49 -17.76 -10.15
CA ARG A 288 9.86 -19.10 -9.66
C ARG A 288 11.14 -19.64 -10.32
N LYS A 289 11.39 -19.29 -11.59
CA LYS A 289 12.65 -19.63 -12.27
C LYS A 289 13.84 -18.84 -11.70
N ALA A 290 13.65 -17.55 -11.42
CA ALA A 290 14.70 -16.70 -10.88
C ALA A 290 14.93 -16.94 -9.38
N TYR A 291 13.87 -17.30 -8.66
CA TYR A 291 13.86 -17.54 -7.21
C TYR A 291 13.18 -18.88 -6.90
N PRO A 292 13.86 -20.03 -7.07
CA PRO A 292 13.25 -21.37 -6.95
C PRO A 292 12.65 -21.69 -5.59
N SER A 293 13.11 -21.03 -4.52
CA SER A 293 12.57 -21.17 -3.16
C SER A 293 11.28 -20.40 -2.93
N SER A 294 10.83 -19.57 -3.89
CA SER A 294 9.61 -18.79 -3.74
C SER A 294 8.36 -19.64 -3.96
N ASN A 295 7.37 -19.41 -3.08
CA ASN A 295 6.04 -20.02 -3.18
C ASN A 295 5.03 -18.90 -3.39
N ILE A 296 4.61 -18.70 -4.65
CA ILE A 296 3.74 -17.58 -5.05
C ILE A 296 2.42 -18.15 -5.55
N VAL A 297 1.31 -17.67 -5.00
CA VAL A 297 -0.04 -18.01 -5.44
C VAL A 297 -0.81 -16.74 -5.79
N ALA A 298 -1.54 -16.77 -6.92
CA ALA A 298 -2.47 -15.70 -7.27
C ALA A 298 -3.89 -16.12 -6.92
N ILE A 299 -4.61 -15.24 -6.21
CA ILE A 299 -6.01 -15.46 -5.78
C ILE A 299 -6.89 -14.40 -6.41
N ASP A 300 -7.89 -14.85 -7.17
CA ASP A 300 -8.92 -13.99 -7.73
C ASP A 300 -10.07 -13.86 -6.73
N TYR A 301 -10.38 -12.64 -6.30
CA TYR A 301 -11.53 -12.35 -5.44
C TYR A 301 -12.73 -11.95 -6.31
N ASP A 302 -13.81 -12.72 -6.19
CA ASP A 302 -15.10 -12.46 -6.85
C ASP A 302 -16.19 -12.54 -5.78
N PRO A 303 -17.14 -11.60 -5.72
CA PRO A 303 -18.26 -11.66 -4.76
C PRO A 303 -19.07 -12.95 -4.84
N GLY A 304 -19.05 -13.64 -5.97
CA GLY A 304 -19.74 -14.93 -6.16
C GLY A 304 -18.89 -16.18 -5.87
N ALA A 305 -17.58 -16.03 -5.62
CA ALA A 305 -16.65 -17.15 -5.42
C ALA A 305 -16.34 -17.46 -3.94
N SER A 306 -16.98 -16.76 -3.01
CA SER A 306 -16.72 -16.87 -1.56
C SER A 306 -17.72 -17.76 -0.80
N GLU A 307 -18.38 -18.68 -1.49
CA GLU A 307 -19.19 -19.73 -0.84
C GLU A 307 -18.41 -21.02 -0.65
#